data_f5d28585edbb372f53ebc77b7d5d14fc
#
_entry.id   f5d28585edbb372f53ebc77b7d5d14fc
#
_cell.length_a   1.000
_cell.length_b   1.000
_cell.length_c   1.000
_cell.angle_alpha   90.00
_cell.angle_beta   90.00
_cell.angle_gamma   90.00
#
_symmetry.space_group_name_H-M   'P 1'
#
loop_
_entity.id
_entity.type
_entity.pdbx_description
1 polymer ?
#
loop_
_entity_poly.entity_id
_entity_poly.type
_entity_poly.pdbx_seq_one_letter_code
_entity_poly.pdbx_strand_id
1 'polypeptide(L)'
;LFNRSFLIDKKGKIICKYDKIHMYDVKITKNQSYQESKTYESGESAKIAKIKINGKYYKIGMTICYDLRFPHLFRDLALHGADLITVPSVFMHITGKDHWHNLLQARAIETGCFIIAPAQYGHYFNKRKSYGHSLIISPWGKILKDAKTDKTIIICDIDKKQIKEARLKIPSLFVNKTYKIVK
;
A
#
# COMPACT_ATOMS: atom_id res chain seq x y z
N LEU A 1 0.07 10.78 -19.38
CA LEU A 1 0.64 9.48 -19.03
C LEU A 1 0.25 9.18 -17.58
N PHE A 2 -0.08 7.90 -17.24
CA PHE A 2 -0.43 7.50 -15.87
C PHE A 2 0.57 6.50 -15.31
N ASN A 3 0.85 6.63 -14.01
CA ASN A 3 1.49 5.58 -13.23
C ASN A 3 0.38 4.60 -12.80
N ARG A 4 0.32 3.43 -13.46
CA ARG A 4 -0.84 2.53 -13.41
C ARG A 4 -0.51 1.14 -12.91
N SER A 5 -1.34 0.62 -12.02
CA SER A 5 -1.33 -0.77 -11.56
C SER A 5 -2.51 -1.53 -12.17
N PHE A 6 -2.29 -2.82 -12.47
CA PHE A 6 -3.31 -3.71 -13.01
C PHE A 6 -3.51 -4.89 -12.08
N LEU A 7 -4.76 -5.26 -11.85
CA LEU A 7 -5.12 -6.53 -11.26
C LEU A 7 -5.56 -7.48 -12.37
N ILE A 8 -4.86 -8.60 -12.51
CA ILE A 8 -5.06 -9.57 -13.58
C ILE A 8 -5.49 -10.89 -12.95
N ASP A 9 -6.50 -11.53 -13.51
CA ASP A 9 -6.98 -12.83 -13.04
C ASP A 9 -6.12 -14.00 -13.56
N LYS A 10 -6.42 -15.21 -13.10
CA LYS A 10 -5.72 -16.44 -13.49
C LYS A 10 -5.83 -16.81 -14.97
N LYS A 11 -6.71 -16.14 -15.73
CA LYS A 11 -6.89 -16.31 -17.18
C LYS A 11 -6.19 -15.24 -17.98
N GLY A 12 -5.44 -14.33 -17.33
CA GLY A 12 -4.78 -13.21 -17.97
C GLY A 12 -5.68 -12.01 -18.26
N LYS A 13 -6.95 -12.01 -17.79
CA LYS A 13 -7.88 -10.90 -17.99
C LYS A 13 -7.63 -9.80 -16.97
N ILE A 14 -7.52 -8.55 -17.42
CA ILE A 14 -7.48 -7.37 -16.56
C ILE A 14 -8.87 -7.18 -15.94
N ILE A 15 -8.94 -7.26 -14.60
CA ILE A 15 -10.19 -7.09 -13.84
C ILE A 15 -10.29 -5.74 -13.14
N CYS A 16 -9.15 -5.06 -12.94
CA CYS A 16 -9.13 -3.72 -12.39
C CYS A 16 -7.88 -2.96 -12.86
N LYS A 17 -8.00 -1.65 -13.00
CA LYS A 17 -6.92 -0.70 -13.28
C LYS A 17 -6.97 0.38 -12.21
N TYR A 18 -5.84 0.76 -11.68
CA TYR A 18 -5.71 1.86 -10.72
C TYR A 18 -4.63 2.82 -11.19
N ASP A 19 -4.99 4.07 -11.35
CA ASP A 19 -4.06 5.16 -11.62
C ASP A 19 -3.69 5.82 -10.30
N LYS A 20 -2.39 5.95 -10.05
CA LYS A 20 -1.85 6.54 -8.84
C LYS A 20 -2.44 7.93 -8.61
N ILE A 21 -2.98 8.16 -7.41
CA ILE A 21 -3.64 9.43 -7.06
C ILE A 21 -2.62 10.47 -6.62
N HIS A 22 -1.68 10.11 -5.75
CA HIS A 22 -0.77 11.08 -5.15
C HIS A 22 0.60 11.05 -5.84
N MET A 23 0.94 12.14 -6.52
CA MET A 23 2.21 12.30 -7.21
C MET A 23 3.36 12.54 -6.24
N TYR A 24 4.52 11.92 -6.53
CA TYR A 24 5.72 12.05 -5.72
C TYR A 24 6.49 13.33 -6.06
N ASP A 25 5.97 14.47 -5.62
CA ASP A 25 6.58 15.78 -5.77
C ASP A 25 7.22 16.18 -4.45
N VAL A 26 8.52 15.94 -4.30
CA VAL A 26 9.22 16.12 -3.04
C VAL A 26 10.61 16.69 -3.22
N LYS A 27 11.07 17.42 -2.22
CA LYS A 27 12.45 17.85 -2.05
C LYS A 27 13.00 17.24 -0.76
N ILE A 28 13.87 16.22 -0.91
CA ILE A 28 14.43 15.49 0.24
C ILE A 28 15.67 16.19 0.77
N THR A 29 16.56 16.62 -0.13
CA THR A 29 17.77 17.39 0.18
C THR A 29 17.93 18.52 -0.82
N LYS A 30 18.94 19.39 -0.60
CA LYS A 30 19.25 20.47 -1.57
C LYS A 30 19.47 19.93 -2.99
N ASN A 31 20.03 18.70 -3.11
CA ASN A 31 20.41 18.08 -4.39
C ASN A 31 19.50 16.93 -4.82
N GLN A 32 18.42 16.63 -4.06
CA GLN A 32 17.50 15.54 -4.35
C GLN A 32 16.06 16.03 -4.33
N SER A 33 15.53 16.32 -5.49
CA SER A 33 14.13 16.65 -5.70
C SER A 33 13.52 15.72 -6.77
N TYR A 34 12.23 15.47 -6.64
CA TYR A 34 11.44 14.65 -7.55
C TYR A 34 10.16 15.40 -7.88
N GLN A 35 9.75 15.36 -9.13
CA GLN A 35 8.52 15.97 -9.62
C GLN A 35 7.84 14.98 -10.58
N GLU A 36 7.13 14.01 -9.99
CA GLU A 36 6.43 12.97 -10.76
C GLU A 36 5.31 13.57 -11.60
N SER A 37 4.65 14.64 -11.10
CA SER A 37 3.58 15.36 -11.80
C SER A 37 4.00 16.01 -13.11
N LYS A 38 5.29 16.18 -13.36
CA LYS A 38 5.79 16.65 -14.67
C LYS A 38 5.63 15.63 -15.79
N THR A 39 5.53 14.35 -15.44
CA THR A 39 5.47 13.24 -16.41
C THR A 39 4.16 12.49 -16.36
N TYR A 40 3.55 12.39 -15.16
CA TYR A 40 2.37 11.59 -14.93
C TYR A 40 1.22 12.45 -14.42
N GLU A 41 0.03 12.16 -14.91
CA GLU A 41 -1.23 12.71 -14.43
C GLU A 41 -1.73 11.95 -13.20
N SER A 42 -2.34 12.67 -12.27
CA SER A 42 -2.99 12.09 -11.08
C SER A 42 -4.24 11.31 -11.46
N GLY A 43 -4.41 10.14 -10.88
CA GLY A 43 -5.68 9.41 -10.92
C GLY A 43 -6.74 10.09 -10.05
N GLU A 44 -8.01 9.92 -10.41
CA GLU A 44 -9.15 10.58 -9.74
C GLU A 44 -9.98 9.60 -8.88
N SER A 45 -9.67 8.31 -8.91
CA SER A 45 -10.54 7.29 -8.31
C SER A 45 -9.79 6.25 -7.52
N ALA A 46 -10.13 6.06 -6.26
CA ALA A 46 -9.74 4.89 -5.48
C ALA A 46 -10.40 3.63 -6.07
N LYS A 47 -9.70 2.49 -6.05
CA LYS A 47 -10.16 1.24 -6.65
C LYS A 47 -10.15 0.09 -5.65
N ILE A 48 -11.25 -0.65 -5.61
CA ILE A 48 -11.38 -1.92 -4.92
C ILE A 48 -11.84 -2.97 -5.91
N ALA A 49 -11.07 -4.03 -6.08
CA ALA A 49 -11.42 -5.15 -6.92
C ALA A 49 -11.88 -6.35 -6.08
N LYS A 50 -12.92 -7.05 -6.51
CA LYS A 50 -13.38 -8.29 -5.89
C LYS A 50 -12.88 -9.47 -6.70
N ILE A 51 -12.13 -10.36 -6.05
CA ILE A 51 -11.60 -11.60 -6.66
C ILE A 51 -12.07 -12.82 -5.89
N LYS A 52 -12.11 -13.97 -6.57
CA LYS A 52 -12.41 -15.27 -5.95
C LYS A 52 -11.16 -16.14 -5.95
N ILE A 53 -10.68 -16.54 -4.76
CA ILE A 53 -9.51 -17.40 -4.57
C ILE A 53 -9.97 -18.60 -3.73
N ASN A 54 -9.77 -19.82 -4.22
CA ASN A 54 -10.13 -21.07 -3.52
C ASN A 54 -11.56 -21.03 -2.93
N GLY A 55 -12.54 -20.60 -3.75
CA GLY A 55 -13.94 -20.53 -3.35
C GLY A 55 -14.32 -19.31 -2.51
N LYS A 56 -13.38 -18.58 -1.92
CA LYS A 56 -13.62 -17.39 -1.08
C LYS A 56 -13.43 -16.09 -1.85
N TYR A 57 -14.26 -15.10 -1.57
CA TYR A 57 -14.11 -13.75 -2.13
C TYR A 57 -13.20 -12.89 -1.26
N TYR A 58 -12.32 -12.15 -1.94
CA TYR A 58 -11.47 -11.12 -1.33
C TYR A 58 -11.68 -9.80 -2.05
N LYS A 59 -11.68 -8.70 -1.29
CA LYS A 59 -11.67 -7.34 -1.81
C LYS A 59 -10.28 -6.77 -1.67
N ILE A 60 -9.70 -6.33 -2.79
CA ILE A 60 -8.34 -5.79 -2.86
C ILE A 60 -8.40 -4.31 -3.11
N GLY A 61 -7.96 -3.50 -2.16
CA GLY A 61 -7.70 -2.07 -2.34
C GLY A 61 -6.38 -1.88 -3.09
N MET A 62 -6.38 -1.03 -4.09
CA MET A 62 -5.20 -0.77 -4.92
C MET A 62 -4.61 0.59 -4.56
N THR A 63 -3.31 0.64 -4.31
CA THR A 63 -2.52 1.87 -4.14
C THR A 63 -1.17 1.72 -4.83
N ILE A 64 -0.41 2.81 -4.99
CA ILE A 64 0.95 2.78 -5.54
C ILE A 64 1.88 3.69 -4.73
N CYS A 65 2.91 3.11 -4.14
CA CYS A 65 4.10 3.79 -3.59
C CYS A 65 3.77 5.00 -2.69
N TYR A 66 3.82 6.21 -3.22
CA TYR A 66 3.63 7.46 -2.47
C TYR A 66 2.25 7.59 -1.83
N ASP A 67 1.23 6.89 -2.36
CA ASP A 67 -0.09 6.79 -1.75
C ASP A 67 -0.03 6.31 -0.28
N LEU A 68 1.02 5.55 0.08
CA LEU A 68 1.28 5.08 1.45
C LEU A 68 1.28 6.21 2.49
N ARG A 69 1.63 7.43 2.10
CA ARG A 69 1.71 8.59 3.00
C ARG A 69 0.36 9.24 3.29
N PHE A 70 -0.71 8.78 2.66
CA PHE A 70 -2.04 9.37 2.73
C PHE A 70 -3.02 8.45 3.46
N PRO A 71 -3.13 8.54 4.80
CA PRO A 71 -3.92 7.61 5.62
C PRO A 71 -5.40 7.58 5.26
N HIS A 72 -5.96 8.70 4.81
CA HIS A 72 -7.38 8.78 4.43
C HIS A 72 -7.71 7.84 3.27
N LEU A 73 -6.85 7.70 2.25
CA LEU A 73 -7.06 6.75 1.16
C LEU A 73 -7.15 5.30 1.68
N PHE A 74 -6.25 4.91 2.58
CA PHE A 74 -6.27 3.57 3.18
C PHE A 74 -7.50 3.35 4.04
N ARG A 75 -7.89 4.36 4.84
CA ARG A 75 -9.10 4.31 5.64
C ARG A 75 -10.34 4.15 4.76
N ASP A 76 -10.47 4.91 3.68
CA ASP A 76 -11.59 4.82 2.76
C ASP A 76 -11.69 3.46 2.08
N LEU A 77 -10.57 2.90 1.61
CA LEU A 77 -10.53 1.55 1.07
C LEU A 77 -11.00 0.51 2.10
N ALA A 78 -10.58 0.63 3.36
CA ALA A 78 -10.98 -0.28 4.42
C ALA A 78 -12.46 -0.14 4.80
N LEU A 79 -13.00 1.08 4.88
CA LEU A 79 -14.42 1.37 5.14
C LEU A 79 -15.32 0.82 4.04
N HIS A 80 -14.85 0.81 2.78
CA HIS A 80 -15.56 0.19 1.65
C HIS A 80 -15.30 -1.31 1.54
N GLY A 81 -14.66 -1.89 2.57
CA GLY A 81 -14.56 -3.32 2.80
C GLY A 81 -13.36 -4.01 2.15
N ALA A 82 -12.27 -3.30 1.89
CA ALA A 82 -11.03 -3.95 1.50
C ALA A 82 -10.58 -4.96 2.58
N ASP A 83 -10.17 -6.15 2.15
CA ASP A 83 -9.57 -7.20 2.97
C ASP A 83 -8.04 -7.10 2.94
N LEU A 84 -7.51 -6.74 1.76
CA LEU A 84 -6.09 -6.54 1.51
C LEU A 84 -5.89 -5.21 0.80
N ILE A 85 -4.73 -4.58 1.04
CA ILE A 85 -4.32 -3.39 0.28
C ILE A 85 -2.93 -3.66 -0.30
N THR A 86 -2.79 -3.41 -1.62
CA THR A 86 -1.51 -3.58 -2.32
C THR A 86 -0.78 -2.25 -2.43
N VAL A 87 0.55 -2.28 -2.22
CA VAL A 87 1.41 -1.08 -2.24
C VAL A 87 2.69 -1.35 -3.05
N PRO A 88 2.59 -1.62 -4.38
CA PRO A 88 3.78 -1.78 -5.21
C PRO A 88 4.61 -0.48 -5.20
N SER A 89 5.94 -0.62 -5.07
CA SER A 89 6.78 0.56 -4.80
C SER A 89 8.18 0.45 -5.36
N VAL A 90 8.73 1.63 -5.70
CA VAL A 90 10.16 1.91 -5.74
C VAL A 90 10.44 2.94 -4.65
N PHE A 91 10.59 2.49 -3.40
CA PHE A 91 10.75 3.39 -2.27
C PHE A 91 12.23 3.80 -2.11
N MET A 92 12.49 5.10 -1.99
CA MET A 92 13.87 5.59 -1.89
C MET A 92 14.55 5.13 -0.63
N HIS A 93 15.83 4.74 -0.71
CA HIS A 93 16.59 4.18 0.41
C HIS A 93 16.63 5.11 1.63
N ILE A 94 16.84 6.42 1.40
CA ILE A 94 16.95 7.42 2.50
C ILE A 94 15.68 7.44 3.36
N THR A 95 14.51 7.54 2.73
CA THR A 95 13.24 7.58 3.45
C THR A 95 12.71 6.19 3.78
N GLY A 96 13.17 5.16 3.08
CA GLY A 96 12.75 3.78 3.29
C GLY A 96 13.19 3.22 4.63
N LYS A 97 14.47 3.48 5.02
CA LYS A 97 15.00 3.06 6.33
C LYS A 97 14.13 3.51 7.50
N ASP A 98 13.62 4.73 7.44
CA ASP A 98 12.92 5.34 8.57
C ASP A 98 11.41 5.21 8.48
N HIS A 99 10.85 5.10 7.26
CA HIS A 99 9.42 5.24 7.05
C HIS A 99 8.72 3.98 6.53
N TRP A 100 9.39 3.13 5.72
CA TRP A 100 8.73 2.06 4.98
C TRP A 100 7.99 1.07 5.87
N HIS A 101 8.69 0.46 6.81
CA HIS A 101 8.10 -0.49 7.75
C HIS A 101 7.04 0.16 8.64
N ASN A 102 7.39 1.31 9.23
CA ASN A 102 6.51 2.02 10.16
C ASN A 102 5.20 2.42 9.52
N LEU A 103 5.23 2.98 8.31
CA LEU A 103 4.02 3.39 7.61
C LEU A 103 3.16 2.18 7.21
N LEU A 104 3.75 1.13 6.65
CA LEU A 104 2.99 -0.06 6.25
C LEU A 104 2.35 -0.78 7.44
N GLN A 105 3.07 -0.87 8.58
CA GLN A 105 2.49 -1.41 9.81
C GLN A 105 1.36 -0.53 10.35
N ALA A 106 1.54 0.80 10.34
CA ALA A 106 0.48 1.73 10.72
C ALA A 106 -0.77 1.54 9.84
N ARG A 107 -0.61 1.44 8.50
CA ARG A 107 -1.73 1.18 7.59
C ARG A 107 -2.43 -0.12 7.90
N ALA A 108 -1.69 -1.20 8.19
CA ALA A 108 -2.28 -2.48 8.57
C ALA A 108 -3.11 -2.38 9.86
N ILE A 109 -2.55 -1.73 10.89
CA ILE A 109 -3.17 -1.60 12.22
C ILE A 109 -4.44 -0.74 12.15
N GLU A 110 -4.37 0.45 11.57
CA GLU A 110 -5.49 1.41 11.53
C GLU A 110 -6.66 0.94 10.65
N THR A 111 -6.39 0.11 9.64
CA THR A 111 -7.41 -0.40 8.71
C THR A 111 -7.91 -1.79 9.05
N GLY A 112 -7.12 -2.56 9.82
CA GLY A 112 -7.36 -3.97 10.03
C GLY A 112 -7.33 -4.79 8.74
N CYS A 113 -6.53 -4.37 7.75
CA CYS A 113 -6.32 -5.05 6.47
C CYS A 113 -4.97 -5.76 6.45
N PHE A 114 -4.84 -6.83 5.64
CA PHE A 114 -3.52 -7.27 5.21
C PHE A 114 -2.90 -6.23 4.29
N ILE A 115 -1.58 -6.01 4.41
CA ILE A 115 -0.81 -5.18 3.48
C ILE A 115 0.14 -6.07 2.70
N ILE A 116 0.12 -5.94 1.36
CA ILE A 116 1.02 -6.63 0.45
C ILE A 116 1.79 -5.56 -0.32
N ALA A 117 3.06 -5.40 0.01
CA ALA A 117 3.89 -4.31 -0.48
C ALA A 117 5.13 -4.82 -1.23
N PRO A 118 4.99 -5.22 -2.50
CA PRO A 118 6.16 -5.55 -3.32
C PRO A 118 7.00 -4.30 -3.55
N ALA A 119 8.30 -4.41 -3.27
CA ALA A 119 9.21 -3.28 -3.34
C ALA A 119 10.47 -3.62 -4.14
N GLN A 120 10.80 -2.80 -5.11
CA GLN A 120 12.02 -2.96 -5.89
C GLN A 120 13.24 -2.62 -5.03
N TYR A 121 14.31 -3.41 -5.19
CA TYR A 121 15.63 -3.15 -4.63
C TYR A 121 16.66 -2.98 -5.74
N GLY A 122 17.58 -2.05 -5.56
CA GLY A 122 18.71 -1.89 -6.45
C GLY A 122 19.21 -0.46 -6.58
N HIS A 123 20.20 -0.31 -7.45
CA HIS A 123 20.72 0.99 -7.86
C HIS A 123 20.20 1.31 -9.27
N TYR A 124 19.76 2.54 -9.46
CA TYR A 124 19.29 3.05 -10.74
C TYR A 124 20.31 4.01 -11.36
N PHE A 125 20.13 4.32 -12.63
CA PHE A 125 20.83 5.42 -13.26
C PHE A 125 20.74 6.68 -12.38
N ASN A 126 21.80 7.48 -12.30
CA ASN A 126 21.91 8.68 -11.44
C ASN A 126 22.12 8.41 -9.93
N LYS A 127 22.78 7.32 -9.57
CA LYS A 127 23.13 6.99 -8.16
C LYS A 127 21.93 6.85 -7.21
N ARG A 128 20.72 6.71 -7.74
CA ARG A 128 19.52 6.45 -6.93
C ARG A 128 19.53 5.01 -6.42
N LYS A 129 19.22 4.85 -5.15
CA LYS A 129 19.09 3.53 -4.50
C LYS A 129 17.69 3.37 -3.95
N SER A 130 17.03 2.26 -4.28
CA SER A 130 15.77 1.85 -3.66
C SER A 130 16.02 1.01 -2.42
N TYR A 131 15.02 1.01 -1.53
CA TYR A 131 15.15 0.40 -0.20
C TYR A 131 14.96 -1.11 -0.22
N GLY A 132 14.11 -1.64 -1.10
CA GLY A 132 13.71 -3.04 -1.10
C GLY A 132 12.67 -3.35 -0.03
N HIS A 133 12.84 -4.46 0.68
CA HIS A 133 11.94 -4.91 1.74
C HIS A 133 10.51 -5.09 1.24
N SER A 134 10.30 -6.00 0.25
CA SER A 134 8.95 -6.46 -0.04
C SER A 134 8.34 -7.09 1.20
N LEU A 135 7.16 -6.60 1.62
CA LEU A 135 6.54 -6.97 2.90
C LEU A 135 5.15 -7.59 2.72
N ILE A 136 4.85 -8.55 3.59
CA ILE A 136 3.48 -8.99 3.87
C ILE A 136 3.22 -8.75 5.36
N ILE A 137 2.16 -7.99 5.68
CA ILE A 137 1.84 -7.57 7.05
C ILE A 137 0.40 -7.99 7.37
N SER A 138 0.20 -8.54 8.57
CA SER A 138 -1.12 -8.96 9.06
C SER A 138 -1.97 -7.76 9.48
N PRO A 139 -3.30 -7.92 9.62
CA PRO A 139 -4.20 -6.88 10.13
C PRO A 139 -3.84 -6.36 11.55
N TRP A 140 -3.05 -7.12 12.29
CA TRP A 140 -2.55 -6.74 13.63
C TRP A 140 -1.23 -5.99 13.60
N GLY A 141 -0.70 -5.67 12.39
CA GLY A 141 0.58 -4.99 12.21
C GLY A 141 1.81 -5.90 12.31
N LYS A 142 1.66 -7.22 12.48
CA LYS A 142 2.79 -8.14 12.49
C LYS A 142 3.34 -8.33 11.10
N ILE A 143 4.64 -8.12 10.91
CA ILE A 143 5.34 -8.46 9.67
C ILE A 143 5.38 -9.99 9.56
N LEU A 144 4.69 -10.54 8.56
CA LEU A 144 4.63 -11.98 8.30
C LEU A 144 5.80 -12.43 7.44
N LYS A 145 6.20 -11.60 6.48
CA LYS A 145 7.32 -11.83 5.59
C LYS A 145 8.01 -10.51 5.24
N ASP A 146 9.33 -10.56 5.16
CA ASP A 146 10.20 -9.48 4.70
C ASP A 146 11.27 -10.06 3.77
N ALA A 147 11.28 -9.67 2.50
CA ALA A 147 12.28 -10.08 1.51
C ALA A 147 13.63 -9.38 1.69
N LYS A 148 13.73 -8.40 2.57
CA LYS A 148 14.92 -7.57 2.76
C LYS A 148 15.43 -6.98 1.43
N THR A 149 16.66 -7.27 1.07
CA THR A 149 17.30 -6.82 -0.19
C THR A 149 17.44 -7.94 -1.22
N ASP A 150 16.78 -9.06 -0.98
CA ASP A 150 16.94 -10.24 -1.82
C ASP A 150 16.01 -10.21 -3.03
N LYS A 151 16.50 -10.72 -4.15
CA LYS A 151 15.66 -11.02 -5.33
C LYS A 151 14.97 -12.35 -5.08
N THR A 152 13.85 -12.31 -4.39
CA THR A 152 13.14 -13.52 -3.95
C THR A 152 11.62 -13.37 -4.06
N ILE A 153 10.93 -14.49 -3.92
CA ILE A 153 9.48 -14.57 -3.78
C ILE A 153 9.16 -14.82 -2.31
N ILE A 154 8.28 -14.03 -1.73
CA ILE A 154 7.74 -14.26 -0.38
C ILE A 154 6.30 -14.75 -0.49
N ILE A 155 5.97 -15.79 0.28
CA ILE A 155 4.65 -16.43 0.29
C ILE A 155 4.14 -16.49 1.72
N CYS A 156 2.85 -16.23 1.90
CA CYS A 156 2.17 -16.32 3.18
C CYS A 156 0.69 -16.69 2.99
N ASP A 157 0.17 -17.50 3.89
CA ASP A 157 -1.26 -17.76 3.96
C ASP A 157 -2.01 -16.57 4.55
N ILE A 158 -3.17 -16.26 3.99
CA ILE A 158 -4.05 -15.18 4.41
C ILE A 158 -5.38 -15.76 4.91
N ASP A 159 -5.71 -15.54 6.18
CA ASP A 159 -7.01 -15.90 6.74
C ASP A 159 -7.85 -14.65 7.05
N LYS A 160 -9.02 -14.55 6.40
CA LYS A 160 -9.98 -13.46 6.64
C LYS A 160 -10.48 -13.37 8.10
N LYS A 161 -10.38 -14.44 8.88
CA LYS A 161 -10.72 -14.40 10.31
C LYS A 161 -9.86 -13.36 11.04
N GLN A 162 -8.58 -13.23 10.68
CA GLN A 162 -7.68 -12.25 11.29
C GLN A 162 -8.17 -10.81 11.09
N ILE A 163 -8.76 -10.49 9.93
CA ILE A 163 -9.34 -9.16 9.63
C ILE A 163 -10.51 -8.90 10.59
N LYS A 164 -11.43 -9.85 10.68
CA LYS A 164 -12.60 -9.76 11.56
C LYS A 164 -12.19 -9.60 13.02
N GLU A 165 -11.24 -10.41 13.47
CA GLU A 165 -10.74 -10.37 14.86
C GLU A 165 -10.06 -9.04 15.18
N ALA A 166 -9.19 -8.52 14.30
CA ALA A 166 -8.52 -7.24 14.49
C ALA A 166 -9.54 -6.10 14.63
N ARG A 167 -10.50 -6.03 13.72
CA ARG A 167 -11.54 -4.99 13.70
C ARG A 167 -12.55 -5.11 14.86
N LEU A 168 -12.81 -6.32 15.35
CA LEU A 168 -13.66 -6.52 16.55
C LEU A 168 -12.93 -6.13 17.83
N LYS A 169 -11.65 -6.48 17.96
CA LYS A 169 -10.86 -6.15 19.14
C LYS A 169 -10.59 -4.66 19.26
N ILE A 170 -10.34 -3.98 18.15
CA ILE A 170 -10.07 -2.53 18.11
C ILE A 170 -10.92 -1.92 16.98
N PRO A 171 -12.17 -1.51 17.26
CA PRO A 171 -13.10 -1.04 16.24
C PRO A 171 -12.88 0.42 15.81
N SER A 172 -11.69 0.98 16.00
CA SER A 172 -11.36 2.39 15.74
C SER A 172 -11.63 2.83 14.29
N LEU A 173 -11.54 1.90 13.33
CA LEU A 173 -11.87 2.16 11.94
C LEU A 173 -13.31 2.68 11.76
N PHE A 174 -14.25 2.16 12.55
CA PHE A 174 -15.69 2.45 12.42
C PHE A 174 -16.16 3.59 13.34
N VAL A 175 -15.28 4.11 14.19
CA VAL A 175 -15.60 5.25 15.06
C VAL A 175 -15.34 6.54 14.29
N ASN A 176 -16.41 7.28 14.03
CA ASN A 176 -16.35 8.57 13.36
C ASN A 176 -16.94 9.66 14.25
N LYS A 177 -16.13 10.14 15.22
CA LYS A 177 -16.52 11.24 16.11
C LYS A 177 -16.00 12.56 15.57
N THR A 178 -16.89 13.53 15.33
CA THR A 178 -16.52 14.89 14.99
C THR A 178 -15.99 15.65 16.20
N TYR A 179 -15.06 16.54 15.99
CA TYR A 179 -14.49 17.42 17.03
C TYR A 179 -14.17 18.78 16.44
N LYS A 180 -14.04 19.80 17.31
CA LYS A 180 -13.61 21.15 16.94
C LYS A 180 -12.14 21.31 17.31
N ILE A 181 -11.41 21.98 16.43
CA ILE A 181 -10.05 22.46 16.75
C ILE A 181 -10.21 23.86 17.34
N VAL A 182 -9.78 24.03 18.59
CA VAL A 182 -9.75 25.33 19.25
C VAL A 182 -8.28 25.80 19.23
N LYS A 183 -8.05 27.02 18.71
CA LYS A 183 -6.71 27.65 18.67
C LYS A 183 -6.60 28.68 19.78
#